data_57152a76bf81bf654faff5e4b4f7bb4e
#
_entry.id   57152a76bf81bf654faff5e4b4f7bb4e
#
_cell.length_a   1.000
_cell.length_b   1.000
_cell.length_c   1.000
_cell.angle_alpha   90.00
_cell.angle_beta   90.00
_cell.angle_gamma   90.00
#
_symmetry.space_group_name_H-M   'P 1'
#
loop_
_entity.id
_entity.type
_entity.pdbx_description
1 polymer ?
#
loop_
_entity_poly.entity_id
_entity_poly.type
_entity_poly.pdbx_seq_one_letter_code
_entity_poly.pdbx_strand_id
1 'polypeptide(L)'
;MAEFTQPLQRLVPPPGMDGSVVVRLRLIGQMEAWSLTSENVLPQGRKTRALLAVVALSAPRPALRGRLAELLWSRRPEEQARASLRQEIHRLLEALGPAGGGDILSVTRDHLSLRSDAVWVDVDEVMRATVEQPASLSLLEGDLLEDLDGIDPTFDAWLAAERERVRDKARSVAEALALLQQLAGKSRLKGS
;
A
#
# COMPACT_ATOMS: atom_id res chain seq x y z
N MET A 1 21.12 -24.26 13.20
CA MET A 1 20.09 -24.40 12.15
C MET A 1 18.79 -23.88 12.76
N ALA A 2 18.50 -22.61 12.59
CA ALA A 2 17.26 -22.01 13.07
C ALA A 2 16.29 -21.97 11.87
N GLU A 3 15.17 -22.65 12.01
CA GLU A 3 14.10 -22.73 11.03
C GLU A 3 13.48 -21.36 10.81
N PHE A 4 13.75 -20.78 9.64
CA PHE A 4 13.00 -19.65 9.08
C PHE A 4 11.67 -20.18 8.50
N THR A 5 10.74 -20.54 9.38
CA THR A 5 9.41 -20.98 8.95
C THR A 5 8.38 -20.16 9.71
N GLN A 6 8.15 -18.90 9.30
CA GLN A 6 6.87 -18.19 9.56
C GLN A 6 6.79 -16.79 8.91
N PRO A 7 6.63 -16.64 7.60
CA PRO A 7 5.97 -15.47 7.05
C PRO A 7 4.56 -15.74 6.48
N LEU A 8 4.20 -17.00 6.19
CA LEU A 8 2.98 -17.30 5.41
C LEU A 8 1.66 -17.25 6.20
N GLN A 9 1.67 -17.28 7.54
CA GLN A 9 0.44 -17.29 8.35
C GLN A 9 -0.17 -15.89 8.57
N ARG A 10 0.56 -14.80 8.30
CA ARG A 10 0.06 -13.41 8.48
C ARG A 10 -0.67 -12.81 7.27
N LEU A 11 -0.65 -13.50 6.13
CA LEU A 11 -1.25 -13.04 4.86
C LEU A 11 -2.60 -13.71 4.54
N VAL A 12 -3.33 -14.16 5.54
CA VAL A 12 -4.71 -14.63 5.31
C VAL A 12 -5.57 -13.41 4.95
N PRO A 13 -6.23 -13.41 3.79
CA PRO A 13 -7.15 -12.33 3.45
C PRO A 13 -8.26 -12.27 4.49
N PRO A 14 -8.75 -11.07 4.84
CA PRO A 14 -9.95 -10.98 5.65
C PRO A 14 -11.09 -11.75 4.99
N PRO A 15 -11.97 -12.42 5.77
CA PRO A 15 -13.10 -13.14 5.24
C PRO A 15 -14.02 -12.20 4.47
N GLY A 16 -14.32 -12.50 3.21
CA GLY A 16 -15.21 -11.72 2.35
C GLY A 16 -14.63 -11.26 1.02
N MET A 17 -13.37 -11.65 0.70
CA MET A 17 -12.83 -11.41 -0.65
C MET A 17 -13.49 -12.39 -1.63
N ASP A 18 -14.22 -11.84 -2.59
CA ASP A 18 -14.60 -12.56 -3.78
C ASP A 18 -13.34 -12.95 -4.59
N GLY A 19 -13.39 -13.99 -5.38
CA GLY A 19 -12.24 -14.58 -6.07
C GLY A 19 -11.59 -13.69 -7.16
N SER A 20 -11.77 -12.36 -7.10
CA SER A 20 -11.25 -11.40 -8.08
C SER A 20 -9.84 -10.90 -7.73
N VAL A 21 -9.44 -10.90 -6.45
CA VAL A 21 -8.12 -10.47 -6.00
C VAL A 21 -7.06 -11.44 -6.48
N VAL A 22 -6.09 -10.96 -7.24
CA VAL A 22 -4.98 -11.77 -7.78
C VAL A 22 -3.61 -11.41 -7.18
N VAL A 23 -3.47 -10.23 -6.56
CA VAL A 23 -2.24 -9.79 -5.86
C VAL A 23 -2.58 -9.25 -4.48
N ARG A 24 -1.75 -9.60 -3.50
CA ARG A 24 -1.73 -8.99 -2.17
C ARG A 24 -0.50 -8.12 -2.05
N LEU A 25 -0.72 -6.86 -1.70
CA LEU A 25 0.32 -5.86 -1.53
C LEU A 25 0.31 -5.37 -0.08
N ARG A 26 1.42 -5.63 0.61
CA ARG A 26 1.66 -5.09 1.94
C ARG A 26 2.58 -3.88 1.82
N LEU A 27 2.15 -2.75 2.34
CA LEU A 27 2.88 -1.48 2.34
C LEU A 27 3.24 -1.02 3.75
N ILE A 28 2.60 -1.56 4.78
CA ILE A 28 2.90 -1.26 6.20
C ILE A 28 4.04 -2.18 6.64
N GLY A 29 5.11 -1.57 7.17
CA GLY A 29 6.38 -2.22 7.42
C GLY A 29 7.23 -2.30 6.16
N GLN A 30 7.97 -3.39 5.98
CA GLN A 30 8.69 -3.67 4.73
C GLN A 30 7.70 -4.06 3.63
N MET A 31 7.97 -3.57 2.42
CA MET A 31 7.10 -3.83 1.28
C MET A 31 7.14 -5.29 0.84
N GLU A 32 5.97 -5.90 0.69
CA GLU A 32 5.79 -7.27 0.19
C GLU A 32 4.71 -7.30 -0.90
N ALA A 33 4.86 -8.20 -1.88
CA ALA A 33 3.87 -8.45 -2.91
C ALA A 33 3.81 -9.95 -3.26
N TRP A 34 2.60 -10.52 -3.20
CA TRP A 34 2.37 -11.95 -3.40
C TRP A 34 1.20 -12.18 -4.33
N SER A 35 1.36 -13.13 -5.27
CA SER A 35 0.24 -13.64 -6.06
C SER A 35 -0.67 -14.53 -5.22
N LEU A 36 -1.84 -14.89 -5.75
CA LEU A 36 -2.72 -15.90 -5.12
C LEU A 36 -2.06 -17.27 -5.00
N THR A 37 -1.14 -17.60 -5.91
CA THR A 37 -0.35 -18.84 -5.88
C THR A 37 0.83 -18.79 -4.91
N SER A 38 0.91 -17.73 -4.08
CA SER A 38 2.00 -17.49 -3.14
C SER A 38 3.37 -17.28 -3.80
N GLU A 39 3.40 -16.87 -5.04
CA GLU A 39 4.63 -16.44 -5.69
C GLU A 39 4.96 -15.00 -5.27
N ASN A 40 6.23 -14.74 -4.97
CA ASN A 40 6.69 -13.38 -4.69
C ASN A 40 6.79 -12.61 -6.02
N VAL A 41 5.94 -11.60 -6.16
CA VAL A 41 5.88 -10.70 -7.33
C VAL A 41 6.40 -9.30 -7.01
N LEU A 42 7.10 -9.13 -5.88
CA LEU A 42 7.70 -7.87 -5.48
C LEU A 42 8.86 -7.52 -6.44
N PRO A 43 8.85 -6.35 -7.08
CA PRO A 43 9.96 -5.91 -7.92
C PRO A 43 11.29 -5.85 -7.16
N GLN A 44 12.39 -6.23 -7.81
CA GLN A 44 13.72 -6.19 -7.18
C GLN A 44 14.23 -4.75 -6.99
N GLY A 45 13.95 -3.86 -7.94
CA GLY A 45 14.43 -2.48 -7.92
C GLY A 45 13.67 -1.60 -6.92
N ARG A 46 14.38 -0.86 -6.07
CA ARG A 46 13.76 0.06 -5.10
C ARG A 46 12.88 1.14 -5.77
N LYS A 47 13.28 1.66 -6.93
CA LYS A 47 12.47 2.62 -7.70
C LYS A 47 11.25 1.99 -8.34
N THR A 48 11.32 0.73 -8.73
CA THR A 48 10.18 -0.03 -9.24
C THR A 48 9.17 -0.30 -8.11
N ARG A 49 9.67 -0.62 -6.89
CA ARG A 49 8.82 -0.75 -5.68
C ARG A 49 8.14 0.57 -5.35
N ALA A 50 8.89 1.68 -5.35
CA ALA A 50 8.32 3.01 -5.11
C ALA A 50 7.25 3.37 -6.14
N LEU A 51 7.48 3.06 -7.42
CA LEU A 51 6.48 3.25 -8.47
C LEU A 51 5.20 2.46 -8.18
N LEU A 52 5.31 1.17 -7.85
CA LEU A 52 4.17 0.33 -7.48
C LEU A 52 3.42 0.90 -6.27
N ALA A 53 4.15 1.30 -5.22
CA ALA A 53 3.57 1.88 -4.01
C ALA A 53 2.78 3.17 -4.29
N VAL A 54 3.34 4.10 -5.08
CA VAL A 54 2.65 5.35 -5.44
C VAL A 54 1.38 5.07 -6.24
N VAL A 55 1.43 4.13 -7.19
CA VAL A 55 0.25 3.77 -7.98
C VAL A 55 -0.82 3.11 -7.10
N ALA A 56 -0.41 2.23 -6.17
CA ALA A 56 -1.32 1.59 -5.23
C ALA A 56 -2.01 2.61 -4.29
N LEU A 57 -1.23 3.50 -3.67
CA LEU A 57 -1.74 4.52 -2.75
C LEU A 57 -2.54 5.63 -3.45
N SER A 58 -2.42 5.73 -4.77
CA SER A 58 -3.25 6.65 -5.58
C SER A 58 -4.64 6.09 -5.86
N ALA A 59 -4.81 4.77 -5.82
CA ALA A 59 -6.09 4.13 -6.16
C ALA A 59 -7.25 4.68 -5.32
N PRO A 60 -8.46 4.79 -5.89
CA PRO A 60 -8.86 4.43 -7.25
C PRO A 60 -8.49 5.46 -8.34
N ARG A 61 -7.84 6.56 -7.97
CA ARG A 61 -7.44 7.60 -8.93
C ARG A 61 -6.21 7.16 -9.72
N PRO A 62 -6.15 7.42 -11.04
CA PRO A 62 -4.96 7.11 -11.83
C PRO A 62 -3.80 8.03 -11.45
N ALA A 63 -2.59 7.46 -11.40
CA ALA A 63 -1.35 8.20 -11.16
C ALA A 63 -0.81 8.76 -12.48
N LEU A 64 -0.71 10.07 -12.61
CA LEU A 64 -0.23 10.73 -13.83
C LEU A 64 1.27 10.48 -14.04
N ARG A 65 1.67 10.10 -15.25
CA ARG A 65 3.07 9.78 -15.59
C ARG A 65 4.02 10.96 -15.37
N GLY A 66 3.58 12.17 -15.65
CA GLY A 66 4.37 13.38 -15.36
C GLY A 66 4.65 13.51 -13.86
N ARG A 67 3.64 13.31 -13.03
CA ARG A 67 3.78 13.35 -11.57
C ARG A 67 4.66 12.23 -11.03
N LEU A 68 4.54 11.02 -11.57
CA LEU A 68 5.40 9.89 -11.21
C LEU A 68 6.87 10.14 -11.56
N ALA A 69 7.13 10.72 -12.74
CA ALA A 69 8.48 11.08 -13.17
C ALA A 69 9.09 12.17 -12.26
N GLU A 70 8.34 13.20 -11.93
CA GLU A 70 8.74 14.27 -11.00
C GLU A 70 9.03 13.69 -9.60
N LEU A 71 8.16 12.82 -9.11
CA LEU A 71 8.27 12.25 -7.76
C LEU A 71 9.52 11.37 -7.60
N LEU A 72 9.83 10.56 -8.60
CA LEU A 72 10.90 9.55 -8.49
C LEU A 72 12.25 9.98 -9.09
N TRP A 73 12.28 11.06 -9.87
CA TRP A 73 13.48 11.60 -10.51
C TRP A 73 13.52 13.13 -10.51
N SER A 74 13.24 13.75 -9.38
CA SER A 74 13.14 15.22 -9.25
C SER A 74 14.42 15.97 -9.65
N ARG A 75 15.58 15.31 -9.57
CA ARG A 75 16.89 15.88 -9.89
C ARG A 75 17.31 15.66 -11.35
N ARG A 76 16.48 15.01 -12.17
CA ARG A 76 16.80 14.76 -13.59
C ARG A 76 16.04 15.70 -14.50
N PRO A 77 16.61 16.06 -15.66
CA PRO A 77 15.86 16.72 -16.73
C PRO A 77 14.61 15.89 -17.09
N GLU A 78 13.53 16.59 -17.44
CA GLU A 78 12.21 15.97 -17.66
C GLU A 78 12.23 14.80 -18.64
N GLU A 79 12.94 14.94 -19.77
CA GLU A 79 13.05 13.87 -20.77
C GLU A 79 13.74 12.61 -20.20
N GLN A 80 14.79 12.79 -19.41
CA GLN A 80 15.50 11.68 -18.77
C GLN A 80 14.64 11.01 -17.68
N ALA A 81 13.89 11.81 -16.90
CA ALA A 81 12.95 11.30 -15.91
C ALA A 81 11.86 10.46 -16.57
N ARG A 82 11.28 10.94 -17.68
CA ARG A 82 10.27 10.21 -18.47
C ARG A 82 10.84 8.94 -19.11
N ALA A 83 12.09 8.96 -19.58
CA ALA A 83 12.75 7.77 -20.11
C ALA A 83 12.97 6.71 -19.01
N SER A 84 13.44 7.16 -17.82
CA SER A 84 13.61 6.31 -16.65
C SER A 84 12.28 5.69 -16.20
N LEU A 85 11.20 6.47 -16.15
CA LEU A 85 9.87 5.98 -15.81
C LEU A 85 9.40 4.88 -16.78
N ARG A 86 9.64 5.03 -18.09
CA ARG A 86 9.27 3.99 -19.06
C ARG A 86 9.97 2.66 -18.76
N GLN A 87 11.25 2.72 -18.40
CA GLN A 87 12.02 1.51 -18.03
C GLN A 87 11.47 0.86 -16.75
N GLU A 88 11.15 1.67 -15.73
CA GLU A 88 10.60 1.12 -14.49
C GLU A 88 9.18 0.56 -14.66
N ILE A 89 8.35 1.14 -15.52
CA ILE A 89 7.05 0.55 -15.90
C ILE A 89 7.23 -0.82 -16.53
N HIS A 90 8.20 -0.98 -17.43
CA HIS A 90 8.49 -2.28 -18.07
C HIS A 90 8.90 -3.32 -17.00
N ARG A 91 9.84 -2.99 -16.12
CA ARG A 91 10.27 -3.84 -15.01
C ARG A 91 9.12 -4.20 -14.06
N LEU A 92 8.22 -3.25 -13.83
CA LEU A 92 7.04 -3.49 -12.98
C LEU A 92 6.09 -4.49 -13.63
N LEU A 93 5.81 -4.35 -14.94
CA LEU A 93 4.98 -5.31 -15.68
C LEU A 93 5.61 -6.70 -15.73
N GLU A 94 6.94 -6.80 -15.87
CA GLU A 94 7.67 -8.06 -15.82
C GLU A 94 7.54 -8.72 -14.44
N ALA A 95 7.71 -7.96 -13.36
CA ALA A 95 7.59 -8.49 -11.99
C ALA A 95 6.17 -8.96 -11.66
N LEU A 96 5.15 -8.27 -12.15
CA LEU A 96 3.74 -8.64 -11.97
C LEU A 96 3.28 -9.72 -12.97
N GLY A 97 4.08 -10.05 -13.98
CA GLY A 97 3.75 -11.01 -15.04
C GLY A 97 3.17 -12.33 -14.55
N PRO A 98 3.76 -13.00 -13.53
CA PRO A 98 3.24 -14.24 -12.97
C PRO A 98 1.82 -14.15 -12.40
N ALA A 99 1.40 -12.95 -12.00
CA ALA A 99 0.06 -12.67 -11.47
C ALA A 99 -0.88 -12.02 -12.52
N GLY A 100 -0.50 -12.00 -13.80
CA GLY A 100 -1.30 -11.37 -14.87
C GLY A 100 -1.10 -9.85 -14.94
N GLY A 101 0.15 -9.39 -14.96
CA GLY A 101 0.55 -7.98 -14.82
C GLY A 101 -0.26 -6.98 -15.65
N GLY A 102 -0.60 -7.30 -16.92
CA GLY A 102 -1.41 -6.45 -17.77
C GLY A 102 -2.89 -6.34 -17.34
N ASP A 103 -3.39 -7.32 -16.61
CA ASP A 103 -4.76 -7.30 -16.05
C ASP A 103 -4.82 -6.57 -14.71
N ILE A 104 -3.69 -6.41 -14.04
CA ILE A 104 -3.57 -5.77 -12.73
C ILE A 104 -3.23 -4.29 -12.87
N LEU A 105 -2.27 -3.97 -13.74
CA LEU A 105 -1.75 -2.63 -13.98
C LEU A 105 -2.16 -2.13 -15.37
N SER A 106 -3.06 -1.17 -15.41
CA SER A 106 -3.38 -0.46 -16.64
C SER A 106 -2.34 0.64 -16.91
N VAL A 107 -1.72 0.60 -18.07
CA VAL A 107 -0.71 1.57 -18.49
C VAL A 107 -1.19 2.27 -19.76
N THR A 108 -1.44 3.57 -19.64
CA THR A 108 -1.82 4.42 -20.78
C THR A 108 -0.69 5.39 -21.16
N ARG A 109 -0.93 6.23 -22.16
CA ARG A 109 0.00 7.30 -22.54
C ARG A 109 0.25 8.29 -21.39
N ASP A 110 -0.78 8.59 -20.59
CA ASP A 110 -0.77 9.71 -19.66
C ASP A 110 -0.75 9.27 -18.18
N HIS A 111 -1.18 8.06 -17.88
CA HIS A 111 -1.30 7.59 -16.48
C HIS A 111 -1.12 6.08 -16.32
N LEU A 112 -0.91 5.69 -15.05
CA LEU A 112 -0.96 4.33 -14.57
C LEU A 112 -2.09 4.19 -13.54
N SER A 113 -2.75 3.03 -13.51
CA SER A 113 -3.72 2.72 -12.46
C SER A 113 -3.71 1.22 -12.15
N LEU A 114 -3.85 0.88 -10.86
CA LEU A 114 -4.13 -0.48 -10.43
C LEU A 114 -5.63 -0.76 -10.48
N ARG A 115 -5.98 -1.96 -10.86
CA ARG A 115 -7.34 -2.46 -10.70
C ARG A 115 -7.59 -2.78 -9.24
N SER A 116 -8.40 -1.96 -8.58
CA SER A 116 -8.67 -2.07 -7.14
C SER A 116 -9.47 -3.33 -6.75
N ASP A 117 -10.15 -3.98 -7.70
CA ASP A 117 -10.81 -5.27 -7.53
C ASP A 117 -9.83 -6.46 -7.64
N ALA A 118 -8.67 -6.27 -8.26
CA ALA A 118 -7.66 -7.28 -8.48
C ALA A 118 -6.50 -7.24 -7.46
N VAL A 119 -6.34 -6.14 -6.72
CA VAL A 119 -5.23 -5.94 -5.77
C VAL A 119 -5.76 -5.61 -4.39
N TRP A 120 -5.43 -6.45 -3.41
CA TRP A 120 -5.64 -6.13 -2.00
C TRP A 120 -4.45 -5.34 -1.45
N VAL A 121 -4.71 -4.24 -0.75
CA VAL A 121 -3.71 -3.37 -0.14
C VAL A 121 -4.02 -3.19 1.34
N ASP A 122 -3.07 -3.48 2.23
CA ASP A 122 -3.23 -3.36 3.68
C ASP A 122 -3.58 -1.94 4.15
N VAL A 123 -2.99 -0.92 3.51
CA VAL A 123 -3.28 0.49 3.81
C VAL A 123 -4.74 0.82 3.52
N ASP A 124 -5.33 0.27 2.48
CA ASP A 124 -6.74 0.51 2.15
C ASP A 124 -7.65 -0.02 3.26
N GLU A 125 -7.31 -1.16 3.87
CA GLU A 125 -8.06 -1.70 5.00
C GLU A 125 -7.98 -0.78 6.22
N VAL A 126 -6.77 -0.27 6.52
CA VAL A 126 -6.59 0.71 7.61
C VAL A 126 -7.37 2.00 7.34
N MET A 127 -7.35 2.49 6.10
CA MET A 127 -8.08 3.71 5.71
C MET A 127 -9.60 3.54 5.73
N ARG A 128 -10.11 2.31 5.58
CA ARG A 128 -11.54 1.97 5.73
C ARG A 128 -11.93 1.70 7.18
N ALA A 129 -10.99 1.52 8.11
CA ALA A 129 -11.30 1.23 9.51
C ALA A 129 -12.27 2.28 10.09
N THR A 130 -13.27 1.80 10.82
CA THR A 130 -14.24 2.61 11.54
C THR A 130 -14.30 2.17 13.01
N VAL A 131 -15.07 2.90 13.79
CA VAL A 131 -15.28 2.55 15.21
C VAL A 131 -16.02 1.23 15.37
N GLU A 132 -16.91 0.91 14.41
CA GLU A 132 -17.66 -0.35 14.36
C GLU A 132 -16.80 -1.52 13.86
N GLN A 133 -15.76 -1.23 13.05
CA GLN A 133 -14.88 -2.21 12.45
C GLN A 133 -13.40 -1.80 12.62
N PRO A 134 -12.86 -1.81 13.86
CA PRO A 134 -11.49 -1.36 14.12
C PRO A 134 -10.43 -2.43 13.87
N ALA A 135 -10.83 -3.66 13.52
CA ALA A 135 -9.92 -4.81 13.40
C ALA A 135 -8.74 -4.56 12.45
N SER A 136 -8.97 -3.77 11.38
CA SER A 136 -7.93 -3.44 10.40
C SER A 136 -6.78 -2.61 10.98
N LEU A 137 -6.95 -1.97 12.16
CA LEU A 137 -5.86 -1.27 12.84
C LEU A 137 -4.76 -2.21 13.33
N SER A 138 -5.05 -3.49 13.50
CA SER A 138 -4.05 -4.51 13.84
C SER A 138 -3.02 -4.74 12.71
N LEU A 139 -3.29 -4.25 11.49
CA LEU A 139 -2.33 -4.29 10.38
C LEU A 139 -1.19 -3.27 10.54
N LEU A 140 -1.33 -2.27 11.43
CA LEU A 140 -0.32 -1.24 11.70
C LEU A 140 0.83 -1.78 12.57
N GLU A 141 1.58 -2.73 12.02
CA GLU A 141 2.78 -3.28 12.64
C GLU A 141 4.05 -2.67 12.02
N GLY A 142 4.22 -1.36 12.11
CA GLY A 142 5.36 -0.62 11.55
C GLY A 142 4.95 0.63 10.79
N ASP A 143 5.93 1.33 10.25
CA ASP A 143 5.69 2.50 9.41
C ASP A 143 5.41 2.11 7.95
N LEU A 144 4.71 2.97 7.23
CA LEU A 144 4.47 2.78 5.81
C LEU A 144 5.79 2.77 5.03
N LEU A 145 6.06 1.70 4.24
CA LEU A 145 7.20 1.58 3.33
C LEU A 145 8.56 1.82 4.01
N GLU A 146 8.87 1.09 5.08
CA GLU A 146 10.10 1.26 5.87
C GLU A 146 11.38 1.06 5.04
N ASP A 147 11.33 0.26 3.99
CA ASP A 147 12.47 -0.06 3.12
C ASP A 147 12.69 0.91 1.95
N LEU A 148 11.86 1.97 1.82
CA LEU A 148 11.88 2.87 0.67
C LEU A 148 12.36 4.30 0.96
N ASP A 149 12.94 4.59 2.12
CA ASP A 149 13.55 5.90 2.40
C ASP A 149 14.77 6.17 1.52
N GLY A 150 15.00 7.44 1.15
CA GLY A 150 16.17 7.86 0.39
C GLY A 150 16.16 7.53 -1.10
N ILE A 151 14.99 7.37 -1.70
CA ILE A 151 14.84 7.11 -3.14
C ILE A 151 15.03 8.38 -3.97
N ASP A 152 14.36 9.46 -3.57
CA ASP A 152 14.41 10.79 -4.15
C ASP A 152 13.85 11.79 -3.15
N PRO A 153 14.39 13.02 -3.02
CA PRO A 153 13.89 13.98 -2.02
C PRO A 153 12.40 14.31 -2.16
N THR A 154 11.88 14.35 -3.38
CA THR A 154 10.43 14.60 -3.60
C THR A 154 9.60 13.40 -3.19
N PHE A 155 10.09 12.18 -3.44
CA PHE A 155 9.45 10.96 -2.97
C PHE A 155 9.48 10.86 -1.45
N ASP A 156 10.60 11.18 -0.81
CA ASP A 156 10.74 11.12 0.66
C ASP A 156 9.79 12.10 1.34
N ALA A 157 9.62 13.30 0.79
CA ALA A 157 8.65 14.27 1.28
C ALA A 157 7.19 13.78 1.11
N TRP A 158 6.88 13.19 -0.03
CA TRP A 158 5.58 12.55 -0.28
C TRP A 158 5.32 11.39 0.68
N LEU A 159 6.32 10.51 0.88
CA LEU A 159 6.22 9.36 1.79
C LEU A 159 5.99 9.80 3.23
N ALA A 160 6.67 10.86 3.68
CA ALA A 160 6.44 11.43 5.02
C ALA A 160 4.98 11.90 5.19
N ALA A 161 4.41 12.55 4.19
CA ALA A 161 3.01 12.98 4.21
C ALA A 161 2.03 11.79 4.22
N GLU A 162 2.30 10.73 3.44
CA GLU A 162 1.48 9.52 3.44
C GLU A 162 1.56 8.76 4.80
N ARG A 163 2.75 8.69 5.40
CA ARG A 163 2.94 8.13 6.75
C ARG A 163 2.08 8.86 7.77
N GLU A 164 2.08 10.20 7.76
CA GLU A 164 1.27 10.99 8.68
C GLU A 164 -0.22 10.79 8.43
N ARG A 165 -0.66 10.74 7.17
CA ARG A 165 -2.06 10.46 6.81
C ARG A 165 -2.56 9.12 7.38
N VAL A 166 -1.75 8.07 7.31
CA VAL A 166 -2.10 6.74 7.86
C VAL A 166 -2.13 6.78 9.39
N ARG A 167 -1.15 7.43 10.03
CA ARG A 167 -1.11 7.60 11.50
C ARG A 167 -2.29 8.40 12.03
N ASP A 168 -2.66 9.49 11.36
CA ASP A 168 -3.80 10.32 11.74
C ASP A 168 -5.11 9.55 11.65
N LYS A 169 -5.29 8.74 10.61
CA LYS A 169 -6.46 7.85 10.51
C LYS A 169 -6.53 6.88 11.68
N ALA A 170 -5.44 6.21 11.99
CA ALA A 170 -5.37 5.25 13.09
C ALA A 170 -5.65 5.93 14.44
N ARG A 171 -5.05 7.10 14.68
CA ARG A 171 -5.25 7.90 15.88
C ARG A 171 -6.72 8.30 16.04
N SER A 172 -7.33 8.81 14.99
CA SER A 172 -8.73 9.24 14.99
C SER A 172 -9.69 8.10 15.37
N VAL A 173 -9.48 6.90 14.82
CA VAL A 173 -10.33 5.73 15.16
C VAL A 173 -10.09 5.27 16.59
N ALA A 174 -8.83 5.24 17.05
CA ALA A 174 -8.48 4.83 18.42
C ALA A 174 -9.06 5.79 19.47
N GLU A 175 -8.99 7.11 19.24
CA GLU A 175 -9.57 8.13 20.12
C GLU A 175 -11.10 8.00 20.21
N ALA A 176 -11.76 7.80 19.08
CA ALA A 176 -13.21 7.60 19.03
C ALA A 176 -13.65 6.33 19.78
N LEU A 177 -12.89 5.22 19.66
CA LEU A 177 -13.10 3.99 20.41
C LEU A 177 -12.97 4.21 21.91
N ALA A 178 -11.91 4.90 22.34
CA ALA A 178 -11.68 5.19 23.75
C ALA A 178 -12.82 6.03 24.36
N LEU A 179 -13.32 7.02 23.61
CA LEU A 179 -14.45 7.85 24.04
C LEU A 179 -15.73 7.03 24.21
N LEU A 180 -16.05 6.15 23.24
CA LEU A 180 -17.22 5.27 23.33
C LEU A 180 -17.14 4.33 24.54
N GLN A 181 -15.97 3.76 24.81
CA GLN A 181 -15.76 2.90 25.96
C GLN A 181 -15.99 3.66 27.29
N GLN A 182 -15.50 4.90 27.38
CA GLN A 182 -15.72 5.75 28.55
C GLN A 182 -17.21 6.08 28.77
N LEU A 183 -17.94 6.38 27.70
CA LEU A 183 -19.38 6.67 27.77
C LEU A 183 -20.18 5.44 28.20
N ALA A 184 -19.88 4.27 27.64
CA ALA A 184 -20.51 3.00 28.00
C ALA A 184 -20.24 2.63 29.47
N GLY A 185 -19.02 2.85 29.96
CA GLY A 185 -18.66 2.63 31.36
C GLY A 185 -19.44 3.53 32.32
N LYS A 186 -19.60 4.82 31.97
CA LYS A 186 -20.40 5.78 32.80
C LYS A 186 -21.90 5.43 32.83
N SER A 187 -22.45 4.91 31.76
CA SER A 187 -23.87 4.51 31.70
C SER A 187 -24.15 3.30 32.57
N ARG A 188 -23.24 2.34 32.68
CA ARG A 188 -23.38 1.17 33.59
C ARG A 188 -23.34 1.54 35.06
N LEU A 189 -22.57 2.57 35.46
CA LEU A 189 -22.43 3.04 36.82
C LEU A 189 -23.64 3.87 37.32
N LYS A 190 -24.47 4.42 36.39
CA LYS A 190 -25.66 5.19 36.75
C LYS A 190 -26.95 4.34 36.78
N GLY A 191 -26.89 3.08 36.35
CA GLY A 191 -28.03 2.16 36.34
C GLY A 191 -28.02 1.10 37.46
N SER A 192 -27.08 1.20 38.42
CA SER A 192 -26.99 0.42 39.66
C SER A 192 -27.30 1.30 40.86
#